data_29fb6a9a901f799404ccb6a09653dded
#
_entry.id   29fb6a9a901f799404ccb6a09653dded
#
_cell.length_a   1.000
_cell.length_b   1.000
_cell.length_c   1.000
_cell.angle_alpha   90.00
_cell.angle_beta   90.00
_cell.angle_gamma   90.00
#
_symmetry.space_group_name_H-M   'P 1'
#
loop_
_entity.id
_entity.type
_entity.pdbx_description
1 polymer ?
#
loop_
_entity_poly.entity_id
_entity_poly.type
_entity_poly.pdbx_seq_one_letter_code
_entity_poly.pdbx_strand_id
1 'polypeptide(L)'
;MSDLIKQCRDVKKLSAQAQKACALFMEECERQKLNVLIVETLRTKERQYFLACQGRTVPQAKAMGVPATFAEKYANPSEKQVTWTLDSNHLGGMAFDFCKNVKGQEYSDKAFFNKCGEIVSDLGLEWGGSFGDSPHVQVPKGWKEPIIKEDEELKKAVTKIIDSGVKINDASWNRLDRINLKNIPALISKIGIRLFNVSTYDIVIAKMVEAKIINSPSIWRDKKYTEQNVRDLIVKVSGYLG
;
A
#
# COMPACT_ATOMS: atom_id res chain seq x y z
N MET A 1 10.44 32.20 2.04
CA MET A 1 10.46 31.41 0.80
C MET A 1 9.16 31.67 0.07
N SER A 2 9.17 31.97 -1.23
CA SER A 2 7.93 32.17 -2.00
C SER A 2 7.05 30.94 -1.95
N ASP A 3 5.72 31.10 -1.84
CA ASP A 3 4.77 29.97 -1.81
C ASP A 3 4.87 29.09 -3.07
N LEU A 4 5.32 29.67 -4.18
CA LEU A 4 5.49 28.98 -5.46
C LEU A 4 6.55 27.86 -5.45
N ILE A 5 7.53 27.91 -4.54
CA ILE A 5 8.59 26.89 -4.44
C ILE A 5 8.41 25.94 -3.24
N LYS A 6 7.32 26.09 -2.49
CA LYS A 6 6.98 25.20 -1.38
C LYS A 6 6.50 23.83 -1.88
N GLN A 7 6.76 22.84 -1.08
CA GLN A 7 6.26 21.49 -1.26
C GLN A 7 4.75 21.43 -0.98
N CYS A 8 3.98 20.85 -1.89
CA CYS A 8 2.55 20.60 -1.71
C CYS A 8 2.34 19.18 -1.17
N ARG A 9 1.55 19.03 -0.12
CA ARG A 9 1.17 17.73 0.47
C ARG A 9 -0.32 17.44 0.35
N ASP A 10 -1.06 18.33 -0.28
CA ASP A 10 -2.51 18.21 -0.42
C ASP A 10 -2.86 17.20 -1.51
N VAL A 11 -3.35 16.03 -1.10
CA VAL A 11 -3.77 14.94 -2.00
C VAL A 11 -4.88 15.40 -2.95
N LYS A 12 -5.72 16.36 -2.55
CA LYS A 12 -6.78 16.93 -3.40
C LYS A 12 -6.25 17.71 -4.61
N LYS A 13 -4.96 18.03 -4.63
CA LYS A 13 -4.29 18.68 -5.77
C LYS A 13 -3.79 17.69 -6.82
N LEU A 14 -3.79 16.42 -6.53
CA LEU A 14 -3.55 15.39 -7.53
C LEU A 14 -4.67 15.35 -8.57
N SER A 15 -4.42 14.81 -9.75
CA SER A 15 -5.47 14.47 -10.72
C SER A 15 -6.48 13.50 -10.10
N ALA A 16 -7.71 13.46 -10.58
CA ALA A 16 -8.73 12.57 -10.05
C ALA A 16 -8.29 11.09 -10.04
N GLN A 17 -7.53 10.67 -11.05
CA GLN A 17 -6.98 9.33 -11.17
C GLN A 17 -5.89 9.08 -10.11
N ALA A 18 -4.98 10.04 -9.90
CA ALA A 18 -3.93 9.91 -8.91
C ALA A 18 -4.45 10.05 -7.47
N GLN A 19 -5.55 10.79 -7.24
CA GLN A 19 -6.22 10.78 -5.94
C GLN A 19 -6.72 9.38 -5.56
N LYS A 20 -7.35 8.68 -6.50
CA LYS A 20 -7.80 7.29 -6.30
C LYS A 20 -6.62 6.35 -6.04
N ALA A 21 -5.57 6.44 -6.88
CA ALA A 21 -4.36 5.64 -6.72
C ALA A 21 -3.69 5.86 -5.35
N CYS A 22 -3.58 7.11 -4.93
CA CYS A 22 -3.02 7.47 -3.62
C CYS A 22 -3.87 6.94 -2.46
N ALA A 23 -5.21 7.02 -2.57
CA ALA A 23 -6.12 6.48 -1.56
C ALA A 23 -5.97 4.97 -1.42
N LEU A 24 -5.95 4.21 -2.53
CA LEU A 24 -5.73 2.76 -2.52
C LEU A 24 -4.36 2.39 -1.94
N PHE A 25 -3.31 3.12 -2.31
CA PHE A 25 -1.97 2.91 -1.75
C PHE A 25 -1.94 3.13 -0.24
N MET A 26 -2.52 4.22 0.25
CA MET A 26 -2.58 4.52 1.69
C MET A 26 -3.39 3.48 2.47
N GLU A 27 -4.54 3.06 1.94
CA GLU A 27 -5.38 2.01 2.53
C GLU A 27 -4.62 0.68 2.65
N GLU A 28 -3.91 0.30 1.60
CA GLU A 28 -3.15 -0.95 1.59
C GLU A 28 -1.94 -0.90 2.52
N CYS A 29 -1.25 0.25 2.59
CA CYS A 29 -0.18 0.48 3.56
C CYS A 29 -0.69 0.37 5.01
N GLU A 30 -1.82 0.99 5.32
CA GLU A 30 -2.45 0.91 6.65
C GLU A 30 -2.80 -0.53 7.01
N ARG A 31 -3.40 -1.28 6.08
CA ARG A 31 -3.73 -2.70 6.26
C ARG A 31 -2.49 -3.53 6.60
N GLN A 32 -1.36 -3.23 5.96
CA GLN A 32 -0.08 -3.92 6.21
C GLN A 32 0.71 -3.31 7.39
N LYS A 33 0.12 -2.34 8.14
CA LYS A 33 0.75 -1.64 9.28
C LYS A 33 2.02 -0.90 8.88
N LEU A 34 2.08 -0.41 7.65
CA LEU A 34 3.13 0.47 7.18
C LEU A 34 2.71 1.92 7.45
N ASN A 35 3.44 2.59 8.34
CA ASN A 35 3.15 3.98 8.71
C ASN A 35 3.73 4.92 7.66
N VAL A 36 2.92 5.28 6.68
CA VAL A 36 3.26 6.12 5.52
C VAL A 36 2.78 7.55 5.74
N LEU A 37 3.57 8.51 5.26
CA LEU A 37 3.23 9.93 5.16
C LEU A 37 3.42 10.40 3.72
N ILE A 38 2.39 10.99 3.11
CA ILE A 38 2.52 11.65 1.81
C ILE A 38 3.25 13.00 2.01
N VAL A 39 4.33 13.19 1.26
CA VAL A 39 5.21 14.34 1.43
C VAL A 39 5.22 15.31 0.26
N GLU A 40 4.97 14.87 -0.96
CA GLU A 40 4.78 15.77 -2.12
C GLU A 40 3.70 15.22 -3.05
N THR A 41 2.87 16.10 -3.60
CA THR A 41 1.78 15.80 -4.55
C THR A 41 1.97 16.63 -5.82
N LEU A 42 1.07 17.61 -6.09
CA LEU A 42 1.21 18.52 -7.21
C LEU A 42 2.46 19.39 -7.02
N ARG A 43 3.27 19.51 -8.07
CA ARG A 43 4.44 20.38 -8.10
C ARG A 43 4.22 21.50 -9.12
N THR A 44 4.51 22.75 -8.74
CA THR A 44 4.52 23.86 -9.67
C THR A 44 5.79 23.84 -10.55
N LYS A 45 5.77 24.52 -11.69
CA LYS A 45 6.97 24.69 -12.53
C LYS A 45 8.09 25.38 -11.76
N GLU A 46 7.74 26.37 -10.96
CA GLU A 46 8.70 27.12 -10.13
C GLU A 46 9.35 26.19 -9.08
N ARG A 47 8.58 25.31 -8.48
CA ARG A 47 9.11 24.29 -7.58
C ARG A 47 10.06 23.34 -8.32
N GLN A 48 9.72 22.89 -9.54
CA GLN A 48 10.59 22.06 -10.37
C GLN A 48 11.87 22.77 -10.76
N TYR A 49 11.80 24.04 -11.14
CA TYR A 49 12.98 24.87 -11.39
C TYR A 49 13.86 25.03 -10.14
N PHE A 50 13.24 25.25 -8.99
CA PHE A 50 13.96 25.32 -7.72
C PHE A 50 14.73 24.02 -7.43
N LEU A 51 14.09 22.88 -7.59
CA LEU A 51 14.73 21.57 -7.41
C LEU A 51 15.87 21.36 -8.44
N ALA A 52 15.67 21.79 -9.68
CA ALA A 52 16.69 21.72 -10.71
C ALA A 52 17.90 22.63 -10.44
N CYS A 53 17.74 23.66 -9.62
CA CYS A 53 18.83 24.54 -9.19
C CYS A 53 19.69 23.92 -8.07
N GLN A 54 19.18 22.94 -7.33
CA GLN A 54 19.92 22.32 -6.24
C GLN A 54 21.04 21.41 -6.78
N GLY A 55 22.24 21.54 -6.22
CA GLY A 55 23.43 20.80 -6.67
C GLY A 55 24.01 21.31 -8.00
N ARG A 56 23.62 22.50 -8.46
CA ARG A 56 24.05 23.03 -9.76
C ARG A 56 24.49 24.48 -9.68
N THR A 57 25.45 24.81 -10.52
CA THR A 57 25.83 26.22 -10.81
C THR A 57 24.77 26.87 -11.71
N VAL A 58 24.80 28.22 -11.79
CA VAL A 58 23.92 28.97 -12.67
C VAL A 58 23.99 28.51 -14.14
N PRO A 59 25.19 28.33 -14.75
CA PRO A 59 25.29 27.81 -16.12
C PRO A 59 24.67 26.42 -16.29
N GLN A 60 24.88 25.51 -15.32
CA GLN A 60 24.32 24.16 -15.37
C GLN A 60 22.79 24.16 -15.27
N ALA A 61 22.20 25.00 -14.40
CA ALA A 61 20.76 25.15 -14.29
C ALA A 61 20.14 25.73 -15.58
N LYS A 62 20.78 26.76 -16.18
CA LYS A 62 20.39 27.33 -17.47
C LYS A 62 20.48 26.31 -18.61
N ALA A 63 21.51 25.49 -18.64
CA ALA A 63 21.69 24.41 -19.64
C ALA A 63 20.58 23.36 -19.54
N MET A 64 20.00 23.13 -18.35
CA MET A 64 18.80 22.30 -18.17
C MET A 64 17.51 22.93 -18.67
N GLY A 65 17.47 24.23 -18.96
CA GLY A 65 16.27 24.97 -19.37
C GLY A 65 15.60 25.76 -18.25
N VAL A 66 16.25 25.90 -17.09
CA VAL A 66 15.75 26.81 -16.03
C VAL A 66 15.87 28.27 -16.50
N PRO A 67 14.82 29.10 -16.35
CA PRO A 67 14.90 30.54 -16.72
C PRO A 67 16.08 31.23 -16.05
N ALA A 68 16.77 32.11 -16.80
CA ALA A 68 18.02 32.76 -16.37
C ALA A 68 17.89 33.44 -15.00
N THR A 69 16.87 34.29 -14.84
CA THR A 69 16.61 35.01 -13.59
C THR A 69 16.30 34.09 -12.41
N PHE A 70 15.69 32.93 -12.69
CA PHE A 70 15.40 31.94 -11.68
C PHE A 70 16.68 31.18 -11.26
N ALA A 71 17.49 30.76 -12.22
CA ALA A 71 18.77 30.11 -11.97
C ALA A 71 19.72 31.01 -11.17
N GLU A 72 19.82 32.31 -11.52
CA GLU A 72 20.65 33.28 -10.81
C GLU A 72 20.21 33.47 -9.35
N LYS A 73 18.91 33.33 -9.06
CA LYS A 73 18.37 33.46 -7.71
C LYS A 73 18.50 32.22 -6.85
N TYR A 74 18.40 31.02 -7.45
CA TYR A 74 18.20 29.79 -6.69
C TYR A 74 19.26 28.70 -6.94
N ALA A 75 20.19 28.87 -7.90
CA ALA A 75 21.26 27.90 -8.10
C ALA A 75 22.12 27.76 -6.82
N ASN A 76 22.28 26.54 -6.36
CA ASN A 76 23.03 26.24 -5.15
C ASN A 76 23.90 24.99 -5.35
N PRO A 77 25.14 25.14 -5.81
CA PRO A 77 26.04 24.01 -6.08
C PRO A 77 26.51 23.28 -4.82
N SER A 78 26.30 23.87 -3.63
CA SER A 78 26.67 23.25 -2.35
C SER A 78 25.63 22.23 -1.87
N GLU A 79 24.42 22.25 -2.41
CA GLU A 79 23.38 21.28 -2.11
C GLU A 79 23.54 19.99 -2.92
N LYS A 80 22.85 18.94 -2.47
CA LYS A 80 22.76 17.72 -3.25
C LYS A 80 21.83 17.92 -4.46
N GLN A 81 22.23 17.38 -5.61
CA GLN A 81 21.35 17.31 -6.77
C GLN A 81 20.16 16.38 -6.49
N VAL A 82 18.95 16.88 -6.71
CA VAL A 82 17.70 16.18 -6.33
C VAL A 82 16.75 15.92 -7.51
N THR A 83 17.09 16.44 -8.71
CA THR A 83 16.35 16.11 -9.94
C THR A 83 17.24 16.17 -11.17
N TRP A 84 16.91 15.37 -12.19
CA TRP A 84 17.62 15.30 -13.48
C TRP A 84 16.74 15.73 -14.66
N THR A 85 15.50 16.15 -14.40
CA THR A 85 14.53 16.53 -15.43
C THR A 85 13.75 17.77 -15.03
N LEU A 86 13.28 18.52 -16.02
CA LEU A 86 12.25 19.55 -15.85
C LEU A 86 10.84 19.03 -16.18
N ASP A 87 10.76 17.84 -16.79
CA ASP A 87 9.51 17.16 -17.08
C ASP A 87 9.26 16.09 -16.02
N SER A 88 8.28 16.33 -15.17
CA SER A 88 7.98 15.49 -14.01
C SER A 88 6.48 15.23 -13.95
N ASN A 89 6.08 14.00 -13.66
CA ASN A 89 4.69 13.59 -13.49
C ASN A 89 3.98 14.35 -12.34
N HIS A 90 4.74 14.92 -11.40
CA HIS A 90 4.20 15.81 -10.38
C HIS A 90 3.61 17.12 -10.96
N LEU A 91 4.11 17.61 -12.12
CA LEU A 91 3.58 18.82 -12.76
C LEU A 91 2.14 18.65 -13.24
N GLY A 92 1.78 17.43 -13.63
CA GLY A 92 0.41 17.05 -14.02
C GLY A 92 -0.43 16.49 -12.87
N GLY A 93 0.12 16.43 -11.65
CA GLY A 93 -0.55 15.82 -10.52
C GLY A 93 -0.74 14.29 -10.70
N MET A 94 0.10 13.65 -11.51
CA MET A 94 0.06 12.21 -11.79
C MET A 94 1.07 11.41 -10.95
N ALA A 95 1.74 12.06 -9.99
CA ALA A 95 2.71 11.44 -9.09
C ALA A 95 2.58 11.99 -7.67
N PHE A 96 2.97 11.19 -6.71
CA PHE A 96 3.12 11.58 -5.31
C PHE A 96 4.35 10.94 -4.70
N ASP A 97 4.95 11.63 -3.74
CA ASP A 97 6.06 11.12 -2.95
C ASP A 97 5.60 10.79 -1.53
N PHE A 98 6.18 9.75 -0.95
CA PHE A 98 5.89 9.32 0.40
C PHE A 98 7.17 9.08 1.20
N CYS A 99 7.03 9.03 2.53
CA CYS A 99 8.10 8.60 3.41
C CYS A 99 7.56 7.74 4.56
N LYS A 100 8.46 7.11 5.30
CA LYS A 100 8.11 6.46 6.57
C LYS A 100 7.76 7.55 7.59
N ASN A 101 6.57 7.48 8.18
CA ASN A 101 6.11 8.46 9.18
C ASN A 101 6.70 8.14 10.58
N VAL A 102 8.03 8.12 10.67
CA VAL A 102 8.79 7.92 11.90
C VAL A 102 9.96 8.89 11.91
N LYS A 103 9.98 9.80 12.89
CA LYS A 103 11.01 10.84 13.01
C LYS A 103 12.42 10.25 13.02
N GLY A 104 13.27 10.75 12.12
CA GLY A 104 14.66 10.31 11.94
C GLY A 104 14.82 9.02 11.11
N GLN A 105 13.73 8.41 10.64
CA GLN A 105 13.74 7.22 9.79
C GLN A 105 13.00 7.44 8.47
N GLU A 106 12.70 8.68 8.13
CA GLU A 106 11.82 9.03 7.00
C GLU A 106 12.26 8.39 5.69
N TYR A 107 13.59 8.29 5.44
CA TYR A 107 14.15 7.80 4.17
C TYR A 107 15.21 6.70 4.32
N SER A 108 15.50 6.25 5.55
CA SER A 108 16.61 5.32 5.81
C SER A 108 16.22 3.84 5.81
N ASP A 109 14.91 3.52 5.85
CA ASP A 109 14.41 2.15 5.96
C ASP A 109 14.12 1.51 4.59
N LYS A 110 15.15 0.90 4.00
CA LYS A 110 15.04 0.22 2.70
C LYS A 110 13.98 -0.90 2.71
N ALA A 111 13.82 -1.63 3.82
CA ALA A 111 12.84 -2.71 3.89
C ALA A 111 11.40 -2.18 3.87
N PHE A 112 11.16 -1.03 4.51
CA PHE A 112 9.90 -0.31 4.44
C PHE A 112 9.56 0.11 3.00
N PHE A 113 10.53 0.76 2.30
CA PHE A 113 10.31 1.18 0.91
C PHE A 113 10.08 0.01 -0.04
N ASN A 114 10.79 -1.10 0.12
CA ASN A 114 10.58 -2.31 -0.70
C ASN A 114 9.16 -2.86 -0.52
N LYS A 115 8.64 -2.94 0.71
CA LYS A 115 7.26 -3.37 0.97
C LYS A 115 6.22 -2.41 0.36
N CYS A 116 6.46 -1.10 0.47
CA CYS A 116 5.61 -0.12 -0.20
C CYS A 116 5.67 -0.28 -1.73
N GLY A 117 6.84 -0.56 -2.29
CA GLY A 117 7.04 -0.82 -3.73
C GLY A 117 6.30 -2.06 -4.23
N GLU A 118 6.22 -3.14 -3.42
CA GLU A 118 5.38 -4.30 -3.71
C GLU A 118 3.90 -3.89 -3.82
N ILE A 119 3.40 -3.10 -2.87
CA ILE A 119 2.03 -2.57 -2.90
C ILE A 119 1.79 -1.71 -4.14
N VAL A 120 2.73 -0.80 -4.48
CA VAL A 120 2.64 0.04 -5.68
C VAL A 120 2.50 -0.82 -6.93
N SER A 121 3.30 -1.89 -7.04
CA SER A 121 3.28 -2.84 -8.17
C SER A 121 1.96 -3.61 -8.24
N ASP A 122 1.45 -4.10 -7.10
CA ASP A 122 0.18 -4.84 -7.02
C ASP A 122 -1.03 -3.96 -7.41
N LEU A 123 -0.94 -2.66 -7.18
CA LEU A 123 -1.93 -1.68 -7.61
C LEU A 123 -1.80 -1.27 -9.09
N GLY A 124 -0.82 -1.82 -9.81
CA GLY A 124 -0.54 -1.46 -11.21
C GLY A 124 0.01 -0.04 -11.37
N LEU A 125 0.63 0.51 -10.33
CA LEU A 125 1.32 1.81 -10.33
C LEU A 125 2.81 1.62 -10.62
N GLU A 126 3.50 2.70 -10.95
CA GLU A 126 4.94 2.69 -11.16
C GLU A 126 5.67 3.20 -9.92
N TRP A 127 6.60 2.39 -9.41
CA TRP A 127 7.41 2.73 -8.26
C TRP A 127 8.78 3.28 -8.68
N GLY A 128 9.14 4.45 -8.16
CA GLY A 128 10.43 5.10 -8.42
C GLY A 128 11.65 4.34 -7.89
N GLY A 129 11.47 3.43 -6.96
CA GLY A 129 12.56 2.58 -6.47
C GLY A 129 13.19 1.71 -7.55
N SER A 130 12.49 1.42 -8.64
CA SER A 130 13.01 0.70 -9.81
C SER A 130 14.04 1.50 -10.61
N PHE A 131 14.04 2.84 -10.47
CA PHE A 131 15.00 3.76 -11.09
C PHE A 131 15.76 4.64 -10.09
N GLY A 132 15.77 4.24 -8.81
CA GLY A 132 16.60 4.86 -7.77
C GLY A 132 15.94 5.97 -6.96
N ASP A 133 14.61 6.16 -7.09
CA ASP A 133 13.82 7.15 -6.35
C ASP A 133 12.73 6.44 -5.50
N SER A 134 13.15 5.80 -4.43
CA SER A 134 12.25 4.97 -3.60
C SER A 134 11.03 5.70 -3.01
N PRO A 135 11.05 7.01 -2.71
CA PRO A 135 9.86 7.75 -2.28
C PRO A 135 8.79 7.94 -3.36
N HIS A 136 9.15 7.85 -4.64
CA HIS A 136 8.31 8.26 -5.76
C HIS A 136 7.32 7.17 -6.20
N VAL A 137 6.07 7.58 -6.43
CA VAL A 137 5.01 6.77 -7.06
C VAL A 137 4.34 7.59 -8.15
N GLN A 138 4.17 6.99 -9.32
CA GLN A 138 3.43 7.63 -10.41
C GLN A 138 2.36 6.73 -11.00
N VAL A 139 1.33 7.36 -11.53
CA VAL A 139 0.22 6.70 -12.21
C VAL A 139 0.54 6.56 -13.69
N PRO A 140 0.69 5.34 -14.23
CA PRO A 140 1.02 5.14 -15.63
C PRO A 140 -0.14 5.57 -16.54
N LYS A 141 0.18 5.93 -17.76
CA LYS A 141 -0.82 6.27 -18.79
C LYS A 141 -1.77 5.09 -19.00
N GLY A 142 -3.07 5.36 -18.91
CA GLY A 142 -4.09 4.33 -19.10
C GLY A 142 -4.33 3.44 -17.87
N TRP A 143 -3.74 3.76 -16.73
CA TRP A 143 -4.02 3.06 -15.49
C TRP A 143 -5.53 3.01 -15.21
N LYS A 144 -5.98 1.85 -14.84
CA LYS A 144 -7.36 1.63 -14.38
C LYS A 144 -7.30 1.21 -12.92
N GLU A 145 -8.23 1.76 -12.15
CA GLU A 145 -8.44 1.30 -10.78
C GLU A 145 -8.59 -0.22 -10.77
N PRO A 146 -7.82 -0.95 -9.95
CA PRO A 146 -7.96 -2.38 -9.84
C PRO A 146 -9.41 -2.75 -9.53
N ILE A 147 -10.02 -3.61 -10.33
CA ILE A 147 -11.35 -4.13 -10.04
C ILE A 147 -11.21 -5.05 -8.84
N ILE A 148 -11.48 -4.50 -7.68
CA ILE A 148 -11.63 -5.26 -6.46
C ILE A 148 -12.97 -5.99 -6.58
N LYS A 149 -12.94 -7.26 -6.98
CA LYS A 149 -14.14 -8.10 -6.89
C LYS A 149 -14.44 -8.26 -5.41
N GLU A 150 -15.40 -7.50 -4.91
CA GLU A 150 -15.96 -7.73 -3.59
C GLU A 150 -16.58 -9.14 -3.59
N ASP A 151 -16.11 -9.96 -2.69
CA ASP A 151 -16.71 -11.26 -2.44
C ASP A 151 -17.79 -11.07 -1.36
N GLU A 152 -18.99 -10.75 -1.80
CA GLU A 152 -20.12 -10.46 -0.91
C GLU A 152 -20.49 -11.65 -0.01
N GLU A 153 -20.26 -12.87 -0.48
CA GLU A 153 -20.48 -14.07 0.34
C GLU A 153 -19.41 -14.17 1.44
N LEU A 154 -18.13 -13.95 1.10
CA LEU A 154 -17.03 -13.92 2.07
C LEU A 154 -17.23 -12.79 3.10
N LYS A 155 -17.61 -11.60 2.66
CA LYS A 155 -17.87 -10.44 3.52
C LYS A 155 -18.98 -10.72 4.53
N LYS A 156 -20.10 -11.26 4.08
CA LYS A 156 -21.21 -11.69 4.96
C LYS A 156 -20.77 -12.78 5.94
N ALA A 157 -19.98 -13.74 5.46
CA ALA A 157 -19.46 -14.83 6.30
C ALA A 157 -18.52 -14.30 7.39
N VAL A 158 -17.62 -13.38 7.06
CA VAL A 158 -16.71 -12.74 8.03
C VAL A 158 -17.49 -11.95 9.07
N THR A 159 -18.46 -11.13 8.66
CA THR A 159 -19.34 -10.38 9.58
C THR A 159 -20.03 -11.34 10.57
N LYS A 160 -20.63 -12.43 10.08
CA LYS A 160 -21.30 -13.41 10.92
C LYS A 160 -20.36 -14.09 11.93
N ILE A 161 -19.12 -14.38 11.52
CA ILE A 161 -18.09 -14.94 12.41
C ILE A 161 -17.74 -13.92 13.51
N ILE A 162 -17.59 -12.64 13.17
CA ILE A 162 -17.31 -11.56 14.14
C ILE A 162 -18.48 -11.41 15.11
N ASP A 163 -19.71 -11.36 14.64
CA ASP A 163 -20.92 -11.23 15.43
C ASP A 163 -21.10 -12.43 16.39
N SER A 164 -20.60 -13.61 16.03
CA SER A 164 -20.56 -14.77 16.92
C SER A 164 -19.58 -14.64 18.08
N GLY A 165 -18.77 -13.58 18.13
CA GLY A 165 -17.79 -13.31 19.19
C GLY A 165 -16.35 -13.73 18.84
N VAL A 166 -16.05 -14.19 17.63
CA VAL A 166 -14.68 -14.46 17.17
C VAL A 166 -13.95 -13.13 16.89
N LYS A 167 -12.93 -12.82 17.69
CA LYS A 167 -12.15 -11.58 17.55
C LYS A 167 -11.19 -11.67 16.36
N ILE A 168 -11.65 -11.31 15.18
CA ILE A 168 -10.84 -11.16 13.95
C ILE A 168 -11.03 -9.74 13.39
N ASN A 169 -10.07 -9.29 12.57
CA ASN A 169 -10.19 -8.01 11.88
C ASN A 169 -10.92 -8.22 10.55
N ASP A 170 -12.06 -7.56 10.37
CA ASP A 170 -12.86 -7.59 9.16
C ASP A 170 -12.03 -7.30 7.90
N ALA A 171 -11.30 -6.21 7.87
CA ALA A 171 -10.49 -5.77 6.72
C ALA A 171 -9.45 -6.80 6.24
N SER A 172 -9.05 -7.75 7.09
CA SER A 172 -8.06 -8.78 6.76
C SER A 172 -8.65 -10.05 6.17
N TRP A 173 -9.97 -10.24 6.23
CA TRP A 173 -10.62 -11.51 5.90
C TRP A 173 -11.80 -11.38 4.92
N ASN A 174 -12.29 -10.18 4.67
CA ASN A 174 -13.46 -9.93 3.81
C ASN A 174 -13.14 -9.89 2.30
N ARG A 175 -11.88 -10.09 1.92
CA ARG A 175 -11.43 -10.11 0.53
C ARG A 175 -10.41 -11.22 0.33
N LEU A 176 -10.59 -11.99 -0.75
CA LEU A 176 -9.73 -13.13 -1.06
C LEU A 176 -8.26 -12.73 -1.25
N ASP A 177 -8.02 -11.65 -1.98
CA ASP A 177 -6.70 -11.09 -2.28
C ASP A 177 -5.97 -10.48 -1.06
N ARG A 178 -6.67 -10.33 0.07
CA ARG A 178 -6.12 -9.81 1.34
C ARG A 178 -5.85 -10.88 2.38
N ILE A 179 -6.21 -12.12 2.12
CA ILE A 179 -6.00 -13.21 3.06
C ILE A 179 -4.50 -13.50 3.21
N ASN A 180 -3.96 -13.26 4.40
CA ASN A 180 -2.59 -13.62 4.72
C ASN A 180 -2.53 -15.03 5.30
N LEU A 181 -2.02 -15.98 4.51
CA LEU A 181 -1.96 -17.41 4.86
C LEU A 181 -1.16 -17.68 6.15
N LYS A 182 -0.22 -16.82 6.54
CA LYS A 182 0.52 -16.94 7.81
C LYS A 182 -0.37 -16.78 9.04
N ASN A 183 -1.52 -16.10 8.89
CA ASN A 183 -2.47 -15.87 9.99
C ASN A 183 -3.50 -17.00 10.16
N ILE A 184 -3.50 -18.00 9.28
CA ILE A 184 -4.49 -19.07 9.29
C ILE A 184 -4.47 -19.91 10.58
N PRO A 185 -3.32 -20.30 11.14
CA PRO A 185 -3.32 -21.05 12.40
C PRO A 185 -4.01 -20.28 13.54
N ALA A 186 -3.81 -18.95 13.60
CA ALA A 186 -4.47 -18.12 14.61
C ALA A 186 -5.98 -17.99 14.36
N LEU A 187 -6.42 -17.89 13.10
CA LEU A 187 -7.83 -17.89 12.73
C LEU A 187 -8.50 -19.20 13.15
N ILE A 188 -7.91 -20.35 12.79
CA ILE A 188 -8.43 -21.68 13.11
C ILE A 188 -8.55 -21.86 14.63
N SER A 189 -7.52 -21.46 15.40
CA SER A 189 -7.58 -21.55 16.87
C SER A 189 -8.71 -20.70 17.45
N LYS A 190 -8.93 -19.48 16.94
CA LYS A 190 -10.03 -18.62 17.40
C LYS A 190 -11.42 -19.19 17.07
N ILE A 191 -11.57 -19.74 15.87
CA ILE A 191 -12.81 -20.44 15.46
C ILE A 191 -13.01 -21.69 16.33
N GLY A 192 -11.94 -22.45 16.59
CA GLY A 192 -11.98 -23.64 17.43
C GLY A 192 -12.43 -23.37 18.85
N ILE A 193 -11.97 -22.26 19.46
CA ILE A 193 -12.44 -21.81 20.79
C ILE A 193 -13.94 -21.55 20.72
N ARG A 194 -14.42 -20.87 19.70
CA ARG A 194 -15.84 -20.47 19.58
C ARG A 194 -16.76 -21.66 19.33
N LEU A 195 -16.36 -22.60 18.44
CA LEU A 195 -17.21 -23.71 18.03
C LEU A 195 -17.09 -24.94 18.94
N PHE A 196 -15.90 -25.20 19.46
CA PHE A 196 -15.56 -26.50 20.10
C PHE A 196 -14.96 -26.35 21.49
N ASN A 197 -14.77 -25.12 21.98
CA ASN A 197 -14.05 -24.81 23.22
C ASN A 197 -12.62 -25.40 23.25
N VAL A 198 -11.94 -25.40 22.10
CA VAL A 198 -10.57 -25.92 21.90
C VAL A 198 -9.75 -24.93 21.06
N SER A 199 -8.48 -24.74 21.44
CA SER A 199 -7.56 -23.84 20.73
C SER A 199 -6.42 -24.54 20.00
N THR A 200 -6.13 -25.81 20.32
CA THR A 200 -5.02 -26.58 19.75
C THR A 200 -5.31 -26.89 18.28
N TYR A 201 -4.45 -26.42 17.38
CA TYR A 201 -4.65 -26.42 15.93
C TYR A 201 -5.09 -27.79 15.39
N ASP A 202 -4.32 -28.87 15.68
CA ASP A 202 -4.61 -30.19 15.14
C ASP A 202 -5.91 -30.79 15.69
N ILE A 203 -6.26 -30.49 16.94
CA ILE A 203 -7.53 -30.90 17.54
C ILE A 203 -8.70 -30.16 16.89
N VAL A 204 -8.53 -28.85 16.62
CA VAL A 204 -9.55 -28.05 15.92
C VAL A 204 -9.77 -28.60 14.51
N ILE A 205 -8.70 -28.92 13.76
CA ILE A 205 -8.81 -29.54 12.44
C ILE A 205 -9.57 -30.86 12.51
N ALA A 206 -9.27 -31.73 13.48
CA ALA A 206 -9.99 -32.99 13.65
C ALA A 206 -11.49 -32.76 13.90
N LYS A 207 -11.85 -31.84 14.80
CA LYS A 207 -13.25 -31.48 15.08
C LYS A 207 -13.96 -30.84 13.89
N MET A 208 -13.27 -30.04 13.09
CA MET A 208 -13.81 -29.48 11.85
C MET A 208 -14.07 -30.55 10.79
N VAL A 209 -13.26 -31.63 10.75
CA VAL A 209 -13.52 -32.82 9.90
C VAL A 209 -14.78 -33.56 10.38
N GLU A 210 -14.88 -33.85 11.68
CA GLU A 210 -16.07 -34.47 12.29
C GLU A 210 -17.35 -33.67 12.00
N ALA A 211 -17.26 -32.34 12.09
CA ALA A 211 -18.34 -31.42 11.79
C ALA A 211 -18.58 -31.21 10.27
N LYS A 212 -17.86 -31.90 9.40
CA LYS A 212 -17.91 -31.78 7.92
C LYS A 212 -17.64 -30.36 7.38
N ILE A 213 -16.98 -29.52 8.17
CA ILE A 213 -16.51 -28.18 7.75
C ILE A 213 -15.29 -28.33 6.83
N ILE A 214 -14.39 -29.26 7.13
CA ILE A 214 -13.19 -29.59 6.35
C ILE A 214 -13.29 -31.00 5.79
N ASN A 215 -13.07 -31.15 4.48
CA ASN A 215 -13.09 -32.45 3.80
C ASN A 215 -11.68 -32.98 3.47
N SER A 216 -10.66 -32.13 3.48
CA SER A 216 -9.28 -32.47 3.10
C SER A 216 -8.31 -32.08 4.23
N PRO A 217 -8.26 -32.87 5.33
CA PRO A 217 -7.49 -32.52 6.52
C PRO A 217 -5.98 -32.41 6.28
N SER A 218 -5.41 -33.14 5.31
CA SER A 218 -3.99 -33.07 4.97
C SER A 218 -3.55 -31.69 4.53
N ILE A 219 -4.35 -31.00 3.70
CA ILE A 219 -4.07 -29.64 3.25
C ILE A 219 -3.86 -28.69 4.45
N TRP A 220 -4.69 -28.85 5.48
CA TRP A 220 -4.65 -28.01 6.68
C TRP A 220 -3.52 -28.38 7.63
N ARG A 221 -3.30 -29.68 7.89
CA ARG A 221 -2.20 -30.18 8.74
C ARG A 221 -0.84 -29.84 8.17
N ASP A 222 -0.67 -30.00 6.85
CA ASP A 222 0.58 -29.71 6.14
C ASP A 222 0.75 -28.22 5.84
N LYS A 223 -0.26 -27.38 6.16
CA LYS A 223 -0.29 -25.92 5.87
C LYS A 223 -0.13 -25.61 4.37
N LYS A 224 -0.68 -26.48 3.50
CA LYS A 224 -0.66 -26.32 2.03
C LYS A 224 -1.96 -25.73 1.48
N TYR A 225 -2.69 -24.99 2.29
CA TYR A 225 -3.92 -24.30 1.90
C TYR A 225 -3.63 -23.08 1.05
N THR A 226 -4.56 -22.78 0.14
CA THR A 226 -4.60 -21.56 -0.68
C THR A 226 -5.59 -20.55 -0.09
N GLU A 227 -5.57 -19.30 -0.60
CA GLU A 227 -6.57 -18.28 -0.26
C GLU A 227 -7.99 -18.78 -0.51
N GLN A 228 -8.22 -19.51 -1.61
CA GLN A 228 -9.53 -20.12 -1.93
C GLN A 228 -9.95 -21.14 -0.87
N ASN A 229 -9.04 -22.00 -0.40
CA ASN A 229 -9.38 -22.94 0.68
C ASN A 229 -9.81 -22.20 1.95
N VAL A 230 -9.14 -21.10 2.26
CA VAL A 230 -9.47 -20.27 3.43
C VAL A 230 -10.81 -19.57 3.27
N ARG A 231 -11.09 -19.01 2.10
CA ARG A 231 -12.39 -18.45 1.77
C ARG A 231 -13.52 -19.47 2.01
N ASP A 232 -13.35 -20.67 1.45
CA ASP A 232 -14.36 -21.74 1.56
C ASP A 232 -14.53 -22.19 3.02
N LEU A 233 -13.43 -22.23 3.80
CA LEU A 233 -13.50 -22.48 5.24
C LEU A 233 -14.33 -21.43 5.96
N ILE A 234 -14.07 -20.14 5.73
CA ILE A 234 -14.76 -19.02 6.37
C ILE A 234 -16.26 -19.10 6.05
N VAL A 235 -16.62 -19.33 4.79
CA VAL A 235 -18.03 -19.45 4.36
C VAL A 235 -18.71 -20.64 5.04
N LYS A 236 -18.06 -21.82 5.08
CA LYS A 236 -18.60 -23.01 5.76
C LYS A 236 -18.75 -22.81 7.26
N VAL A 237 -17.77 -22.20 7.91
CA VAL A 237 -17.83 -21.86 9.35
C VAL A 237 -19.01 -20.93 9.63
N SER A 238 -19.21 -19.92 8.80
CA SER A 238 -20.36 -19.02 8.98
C SER A 238 -21.71 -19.73 8.85
N GLY A 239 -21.81 -20.69 7.95
CA GLY A 239 -22.99 -21.57 7.84
C GLY A 239 -23.22 -22.44 9.09
N TYR A 240 -22.13 -22.91 9.72
CA TYR A 240 -22.20 -23.71 10.93
C TYR A 240 -22.56 -22.93 12.20
N LEU A 241 -22.33 -21.63 12.20
CA LEU A 241 -22.69 -20.73 13.31
C LEU A 241 -24.20 -20.39 13.40
N GLY A 242 -25.00 -21.00 12.53
CA GLY A 242 -26.46 -20.91 12.55
C GLY A 242 -26.98 -19.68 11.82
#